data_ddf0dd98b4eeba8a51972f6d069e411f
#
_entry.id   ddf0dd98b4eeba8a51972f6d069e411f
#
_cell.length_a   1.000
_cell.length_b   1.000
_cell.length_c   1.000
_cell.angle_alpha   90.00
_cell.angle_beta   90.00
_cell.angle_gamma   90.00
#
_symmetry.space_group_name_H-M   'P 1'
#
loop_
_entity.id
_entity.type
_entity.pdbx_description
1 polymer ?
#
loop_
_entity_poly.entity_id
_entity_poly.type
_entity_poly.pdbx_seq_one_letter_code
_entity_poly.pdbx_strand_id
1 'polypeptide(L)'
;MKVTDKKITLILADNQPITRLGIITLWSRLVPEGQVLPVKDRMELLKTLMIYPEALIIVDYTLFDFSGFESLLITAMRFDRSRWIIFCDDLNGSFLRRIVPERTFGVVMKDDSIEEIALTLQNGIAKRQYLSVHAKMILQNRKGFQDNPPLTPTEVEVLKSIAQGKSSQAVADERNLSVHTIATHRKNIFRKIGVNNAVEAAKYAVQIGIVNVTEYYI
;
A
#
# COMPACT_ATOMS: atom_id res chain seq x y z
N MET A 1 -17.89 24.46 -30.25
CA MET A 1 -17.85 23.42 -29.19
C MET A 1 -16.69 23.78 -28.26
N LYS A 2 -16.96 24.34 -27.07
CA LYS A 2 -15.89 24.70 -26.11
C LYS A 2 -15.23 23.41 -25.64
N VAL A 3 -13.97 23.23 -25.98
CA VAL A 3 -13.11 22.25 -25.31
C VAL A 3 -13.03 22.72 -23.85
N THR A 4 -13.78 22.12 -22.98
CA THR A 4 -13.62 22.32 -21.54
C THR A 4 -12.20 21.84 -21.20
N ASP A 5 -11.30 22.78 -20.88
CA ASP A 5 -9.99 22.48 -20.31
C ASP A 5 -10.21 21.63 -19.07
N LYS A 6 -10.10 20.32 -19.24
CA LYS A 6 -10.31 19.35 -18.17
C LYS A 6 -9.12 19.47 -17.22
N LYS A 7 -9.32 20.19 -16.11
CA LYS A 7 -8.27 20.34 -15.08
C LYS A 7 -7.74 18.98 -14.66
N ILE A 8 -6.43 18.83 -14.64
CA ILE A 8 -5.78 17.64 -14.13
C ILE A 8 -6.05 17.56 -12.62
N THR A 9 -6.63 16.45 -12.18
CA THR A 9 -7.03 16.25 -10.78
C THR A 9 -6.11 15.28 -10.09
N LEU A 10 -5.56 15.68 -8.95
CA LEU A 10 -4.88 14.81 -7.99
C LEU A 10 -5.81 14.54 -6.82
N ILE A 11 -6.07 13.27 -6.52
CA ILE A 11 -6.69 12.85 -5.27
C ILE A 11 -5.57 12.48 -4.30
N LEU A 12 -5.55 13.14 -3.14
CA LEU A 12 -4.51 12.96 -2.12
C LEU A 12 -5.07 12.19 -0.93
N ALA A 13 -4.73 10.91 -0.90
CA ALA A 13 -5.13 9.95 0.12
C ALA A 13 -3.95 9.67 1.09
N ASP A 14 -3.64 10.68 1.90
CA ASP A 14 -2.65 10.63 2.97
C ASP A 14 -3.16 11.46 4.15
N ASN A 15 -3.03 10.95 5.38
CA ASN A 15 -3.54 11.62 6.58
C ASN A 15 -2.46 12.39 7.37
N GLN A 16 -1.22 12.36 6.91
CA GLN A 16 -0.11 13.08 7.56
C GLN A 16 -0.07 14.56 7.09
N PRO A 17 -0.22 15.55 8.01
CA PRO A 17 -0.38 16.95 7.61
C PRO A 17 0.81 17.52 6.82
N ILE A 18 2.05 17.20 7.22
CA ILE A 18 3.27 17.69 6.55
C ILE A 18 3.40 17.06 5.16
N THR A 19 3.14 15.77 5.03
CA THR A 19 3.14 15.06 3.75
C THR A 19 2.12 15.69 2.79
N ARG A 20 0.91 15.93 3.27
CA ARG A 20 -0.14 16.61 2.48
C ARG A 20 0.31 17.97 1.99
N LEU A 21 0.85 18.81 2.88
CA LEU A 21 1.34 20.15 2.53
C LEU A 21 2.45 20.07 1.47
N GLY A 22 3.40 19.15 1.65
CA GLY A 22 4.50 18.92 0.70
C GLY A 22 3.99 18.54 -0.68
N ILE A 23 3.08 17.57 -0.78
CA ILE A 23 2.52 17.13 -2.05
C ILE A 23 1.68 18.24 -2.71
N ILE A 24 0.85 18.96 -1.97
CA ILE A 24 0.07 20.11 -2.50
C ILE A 24 1.02 21.16 -3.08
N THR A 25 2.09 21.51 -2.36
CA THR A 25 3.07 22.50 -2.80
C THR A 25 3.79 22.04 -4.06
N LEU A 26 4.20 20.75 -4.10
CA LEU A 26 4.85 20.18 -5.28
C LEU A 26 3.91 20.15 -6.48
N TRP A 27 2.66 19.72 -6.28
CA TRP A 27 1.65 19.67 -7.31
C TRP A 27 1.37 21.04 -7.94
N SER A 28 1.23 22.09 -7.12
CA SER A 28 0.98 23.45 -7.62
C SER A 28 2.11 24.00 -8.52
N ARG A 29 3.35 23.52 -8.32
CA ARG A 29 4.49 23.85 -9.19
C ARG A 29 4.48 23.03 -10.49
N LEU A 30 4.08 21.76 -10.44
CA LEU A 30 4.05 20.87 -11.60
C LEU A 30 2.84 21.12 -12.51
N VAL A 31 1.70 21.46 -11.92
CA VAL A 31 0.42 21.63 -12.59
C VAL A 31 -0.29 22.87 -12.02
N PRO A 32 0.10 24.09 -12.43
CA PRO A 32 -0.45 25.34 -11.85
C PRO A 32 -1.98 25.43 -11.94
N GLU A 33 -2.59 24.93 -13.02
CA GLU A 33 -4.05 24.91 -13.22
C GLU A 33 -4.71 23.61 -12.72
N GLY A 34 -3.93 22.71 -12.12
CA GLY A 34 -4.42 21.46 -11.54
C GLY A 34 -5.18 21.68 -10.23
N GLN A 35 -6.01 20.74 -9.87
CA GLN A 35 -6.65 20.73 -8.55
C GLN A 35 -6.15 19.56 -7.70
N VAL A 36 -6.13 19.76 -6.39
CA VAL A 36 -5.86 18.72 -5.40
C VAL A 36 -7.09 18.53 -4.56
N LEU A 37 -7.51 17.29 -4.42
CA LEU A 37 -8.66 16.85 -3.61
C LEU A 37 -8.14 15.94 -2.48
N PRO A 38 -7.85 16.50 -1.30
CA PRO A 38 -7.50 15.68 -0.16
C PRO A 38 -8.71 14.87 0.30
N VAL A 39 -8.51 13.60 0.59
CA VAL A 39 -9.52 12.70 1.15
C VAL A 39 -9.03 12.13 2.48
N LYS A 40 -9.96 11.85 3.39
CA LYS A 40 -9.63 11.45 4.76
C LYS A 40 -9.73 9.94 5.00
N ASP A 41 -10.54 9.26 4.20
CA ASP A 41 -10.81 7.84 4.34
C ASP A 41 -11.16 7.19 2.99
N ARG A 42 -11.25 5.86 2.99
CA ARG A 42 -11.58 5.08 1.80
C ARG A 42 -12.95 5.42 1.21
N MET A 43 -13.94 5.73 2.04
CA MET A 43 -15.28 6.05 1.55
C MET A 43 -15.29 7.35 0.77
N GLU A 44 -14.59 8.36 1.28
CA GLU A 44 -14.43 9.65 0.61
C GLU A 44 -13.61 9.50 -0.68
N LEU A 45 -12.56 8.68 -0.67
CA LEU A 45 -11.78 8.33 -1.86
C LEU A 45 -12.68 7.74 -2.96
N LEU A 46 -13.51 6.75 -2.63
CA LEU A 46 -14.41 6.11 -3.59
C LEU A 46 -15.46 7.08 -4.14
N LYS A 47 -16.06 7.93 -3.30
CA LYS A 47 -16.99 8.98 -3.74
C LYS A 47 -16.32 9.97 -4.69
N THR A 48 -15.10 10.39 -4.37
CA THR A 48 -14.34 11.32 -5.20
C THR A 48 -13.96 10.71 -6.55
N LEU A 49 -13.59 9.43 -6.58
CA LEU A 49 -13.29 8.68 -7.81
C LEU A 49 -14.51 8.51 -8.73
N MET A 50 -15.72 8.43 -8.17
CA MET A 50 -16.95 8.42 -8.99
C MET A 50 -17.14 9.74 -9.76
N ILE A 51 -16.69 10.85 -9.17
CA ILE A 51 -16.80 12.19 -9.79
C ILE A 51 -15.62 12.45 -10.74
N TYR A 52 -14.42 11.99 -10.35
CA TYR A 52 -13.16 12.19 -11.08
C TYR A 52 -12.51 10.86 -11.49
N PRO A 53 -13.12 10.09 -12.40
CA PRO A 53 -12.66 8.73 -12.73
C PRO A 53 -11.31 8.68 -13.45
N GLU A 54 -10.79 9.80 -13.92
CA GLU A 54 -9.49 9.90 -14.60
C GLU A 54 -8.41 10.56 -13.73
N ALA A 55 -8.71 10.78 -12.45
CA ALA A 55 -7.76 11.40 -11.53
C ALA A 55 -6.47 10.58 -11.37
N LEU A 56 -5.38 11.29 -11.08
CA LEU A 56 -4.20 10.69 -10.48
C LEU A 56 -4.44 10.58 -8.98
N ILE A 57 -4.17 9.42 -8.42
CA ILE A 57 -4.29 9.18 -6.98
C ILE A 57 -2.88 9.00 -6.41
N ILE A 58 -2.56 9.71 -5.35
CA ILE A 58 -1.42 9.40 -4.49
C ILE A 58 -1.97 8.86 -3.17
N VAL A 59 -1.56 7.66 -2.79
CA VAL A 59 -2.14 6.97 -1.65
C VAL A 59 -1.07 6.34 -0.75
N ASP A 60 -1.17 6.66 0.54
CA ASP A 60 -0.61 5.82 1.58
C ASP A 60 -1.66 4.78 1.99
N TYR A 61 -1.56 3.59 1.40
CA TYR A 61 -2.55 2.53 1.63
C TYR A 61 -2.54 2.02 3.07
N THR A 62 -1.47 2.27 3.84
CA THR A 62 -1.35 1.87 5.26
C THR A 62 -2.18 2.76 6.18
N LEU A 63 -2.49 3.99 5.74
CA LEU A 63 -3.29 4.98 6.48
C LEU A 63 -4.79 4.95 6.10
N PHE A 64 -5.14 4.19 5.06
CA PHE A 64 -6.51 4.05 4.57
C PHE A 64 -7.00 2.63 4.79
N ASP A 65 -8.28 2.48 5.13
CA ASP A 65 -8.91 1.20 5.43
C ASP A 65 -9.08 0.32 4.18
N PHE A 66 -7.95 -0.03 3.59
CA PHE A 66 -7.88 -1.13 2.65
C PHE A 66 -7.59 -2.41 3.43
N SER A 67 -8.50 -3.38 3.38
CA SER A 67 -8.34 -4.69 4.00
C SER A 67 -7.26 -5.53 3.30
N GLY A 68 -6.14 -4.91 2.95
CA GLY A 68 -5.01 -5.48 2.26
C GLY A 68 -4.87 -5.05 0.81
N PHE A 69 -3.77 -5.52 0.20
CA PHE A 69 -3.43 -5.25 -1.19
C PHE A 69 -4.55 -5.61 -2.18
N GLU A 70 -5.22 -6.75 -1.97
CA GLU A 70 -6.31 -7.21 -2.84
C GLU A 70 -7.43 -6.18 -2.92
N SER A 71 -7.78 -5.56 -1.80
CA SER A 71 -8.81 -4.53 -1.74
C SER A 71 -8.40 -3.25 -2.50
N LEU A 72 -7.12 -2.88 -2.43
CA LEU A 72 -6.56 -1.77 -3.20
C LEU A 72 -6.58 -2.10 -4.70
N LEU A 73 -6.14 -3.30 -5.08
CA LEU A 73 -6.10 -3.75 -6.46
C LEU A 73 -7.51 -3.79 -7.07
N ILE A 74 -8.48 -4.40 -6.37
CA ILE A 74 -9.89 -4.43 -6.81
C ILE A 74 -10.42 -3.01 -7.02
N THR A 75 -10.07 -2.09 -6.11
CA THR A 75 -10.48 -0.69 -6.24
C THR A 75 -9.86 -0.04 -7.49
N ALA A 76 -8.57 -0.25 -7.71
CA ALA A 76 -7.88 0.31 -8.88
C ALA A 76 -8.42 -0.28 -10.20
N MET A 77 -8.74 -1.57 -10.23
CA MET A 77 -9.36 -2.23 -11.40
C MET A 77 -10.76 -1.69 -11.69
N ARG A 78 -11.54 -1.38 -10.64
CA ARG A 78 -12.88 -0.77 -10.79
C ARG A 78 -12.81 0.63 -11.38
N PHE A 79 -11.73 1.36 -11.14
CA PHE A 79 -11.49 2.71 -11.65
C PHE A 79 -10.29 2.71 -12.62
N ASP A 80 -10.37 1.89 -13.67
CA ASP A 80 -9.31 1.58 -14.63
C ASP A 80 -8.79 2.79 -15.44
N ARG A 81 -9.60 3.86 -15.50
CA ARG A 81 -9.22 5.13 -16.14
C ARG A 81 -8.32 6.00 -15.25
N SER A 82 -8.29 5.73 -13.96
CA SER A 82 -7.44 6.43 -12.99
C SER A 82 -6.00 5.90 -13.01
N ARG A 83 -5.09 6.62 -12.38
CA ARG A 83 -3.71 6.21 -12.15
C ARG A 83 -3.38 6.32 -10.67
N TRP A 84 -2.62 5.38 -10.17
CA TRP A 84 -2.35 5.23 -8.75
C TRP A 84 -0.86 5.35 -8.48
N ILE A 85 -0.49 6.11 -7.47
CA ILE A 85 0.87 6.18 -6.94
C ILE A 85 0.81 5.68 -5.50
N ILE A 86 1.52 4.61 -5.23
CA ILE A 86 1.79 4.15 -3.88
C ILE A 86 2.86 5.06 -3.28
N PHE A 87 2.55 5.68 -2.14
CA PHE A 87 3.39 6.64 -1.46
C PHE A 87 3.40 6.35 0.04
N CYS A 88 4.37 5.61 0.53
CA CYS A 88 4.42 5.13 1.91
C CYS A 88 5.85 5.13 2.46
N ASP A 89 5.98 4.98 3.78
CA ASP A 89 7.27 5.00 4.46
C ASP A 89 8.08 3.72 4.24
N ASP A 90 7.40 2.59 4.10
CA ASP A 90 8.06 1.29 3.98
C ASP A 90 7.29 0.36 3.02
N LEU A 91 8.04 -0.33 2.16
CA LEU A 91 7.53 -1.32 1.22
C LEU A 91 8.42 -2.54 1.18
N ASN A 92 7.84 -3.71 1.34
CA ASN A 92 8.59 -4.94 1.14
C ASN A 92 8.61 -5.38 -0.33
N GLY A 93 9.66 -6.12 -0.70
CA GLY A 93 9.83 -6.60 -2.07
C GLY A 93 8.72 -7.57 -2.54
N SER A 94 8.03 -8.27 -1.64
CA SER A 94 6.91 -9.15 -1.99
C SER A 94 5.71 -8.33 -2.45
N PHE A 95 5.38 -7.25 -1.74
CA PHE A 95 4.34 -6.32 -2.14
C PHE A 95 4.67 -5.69 -3.51
N LEU A 96 5.89 -5.17 -3.67
CA LEU A 96 6.34 -4.57 -4.93
C LEU A 96 6.23 -5.53 -6.12
N ARG A 97 6.63 -6.80 -5.96
CA ARG A 97 6.51 -7.81 -7.02
C ARG A 97 5.07 -8.09 -7.43
N ARG A 98 4.11 -7.89 -6.55
CA ARG A 98 2.68 -8.06 -6.85
C ARG A 98 2.10 -6.86 -7.58
N ILE A 99 2.54 -5.63 -7.28
CA ILE A 99 1.98 -4.41 -7.89
C ILE A 99 2.69 -4.00 -9.19
N VAL A 100 3.96 -4.33 -9.35
CA VAL A 100 4.73 -3.92 -10.54
C VAL A 100 4.18 -4.46 -11.85
N PRO A 101 3.67 -5.72 -11.94
CA PRO A 101 2.99 -6.20 -13.14
C PRO A 101 1.75 -5.39 -13.50
N GLU A 102 1.10 -4.81 -12.50
CA GLU A 102 -0.06 -3.94 -12.66
C GLU A 102 0.39 -2.53 -13.07
N ARG A 103 0.47 -2.28 -14.36
CA ARG A 103 0.97 -1.02 -14.93
C ARG A 103 0.18 0.23 -14.51
N THR A 104 -0.90 0.06 -13.75
CA THR A 104 -1.72 1.13 -13.18
C THR A 104 -1.01 1.86 -12.05
N PHE A 105 -0.04 1.20 -11.36
CA PHE A 105 0.61 1.75 -10.18
C PHE A 105 2.01 2.30 -10.50
N GLY A 106 2.25 3.56 -10.08
CA GLY A 106 3.58 4.08 -9.79
C GLY A 106 3.95 3.82 -8.33
N VAL A 107 5.24 3.87 -8.00
CA VAL A 107 5.72 3.67 -6.62
C VAL A 107 6.82 4.65 -6.31
N VAL A 108 6.68 5.36 -5.21
CA VAL A 108 7.69 6.24 -4.62
C VAL A 108 7.57 6.19 -3.10
N MET A 109 8.70 6.24 -2.42
CA MET A 109 8.76 6.22 -0.97
C MET A 109 8.67 7.64 -0.40
N LYS A 110 8.23 7.80 0.85
CA LYS A 110 8.15 9.13 1.49
C LYS A 110 9.51 9.73 1.81
N ASP A 111 10.54 8.89 1.95
CA ASP A 111 11.94 9.28 2.15
C ASP A 111 12.74 9.43 0.85
N ASP A 112 12.12 9.18 -0.31
CA ASP A 112 12.73 9.49 -1.60
C ASP A 112 12.90 11.02 -1.78
N SER A 113 13.82 11.43 -2.65
CA SER A 113 14.06 12.84 -2.93
C SER A 113 12.83 13.52 -3.56
N ILE A 114 12.74 14.84 -3.40
CA ILE A 114 11.66 15.64 -4.00
C ILE A 114 11.62 15.46 -5.52
N GLU A 115 12.78 15.30 -6.16
CA GLU A 115 12.92 15.06 -7.59
C GLU A 115 12.30 13.72 -8.00
N GLU A 116 12.51 12.65 -7.22
CA GLU A 116 11.91 11.34 -7.46
C GLU A 116 10.39 11.40 -7.30
N ILE A 117 9.90 12.10 -6.27
CA ILE A 117 8.46 12.30 -6.05
C ILE A 117 7.86 13.10 -7.21
N ALA A 118 8.52 14.19 -7.63
CA ALA A 118 8.08 15.00 -8.77
C ALA A 118 8.04 14.18 -10.06
N LEU A 119 9.08 13.39 -10.32
CA LEU A 119 9.17 12.54 -11.50
C LEU A 119 8.09 11.45 -11.52
N THR A 120 7.75 10.91 -10.35
CA THR A 120 6.66 9.94 -10.21
C THR A 120 5.31 10.59 -10.53
N LEU A 121 5.04 11.80 -10.03
CA LEU A 121 3.83 12.56 -10.34
C LEU A 121 3.73 12.87 -11.84
N GLN A 122 4.81 13.36 -12.47
CA GLN A 122 4.86 13.66 -13.90
C GLN A 122 4.57 12.43 -14.76
N ASN A 123 5.15 11.28 -14.40
CA ASN A 123 4.87 10.03 -15.11
C ASN A 123 3.42 9.58 -14.91
N GLY A 124 2.87 9.72 -13.70
CA GLY A 124 1.45 9.46 -13.41
C GLY A 124 0.52 10.29 -14.27
N ILE A 125 0.78 11.60 -14.42
CA ILE A 125 0.06 12.52 -15.31
C ILE A 125 0.14 12.03 -16.77
N ALA A 126 1.33 11.61 -17.20
CA ALA A 126 1.57 11.06 -18.53
C ALA A 126 1.04 9.63 -18.73
N LYS A 127 0.33 9.09 -17.74
CA LYS A 127 -0.20 7.71 -17.72
C LYS A 127 0.87 6.64 -17.93
N ARG A 128 2.08 6.89 -17.46
CA ARG A 128 3.22 5.96 -17.49
C ARG A 128 3.48 5.43 -16.08
N GLN A 129 3.81 4.16 -15.99
CA GLN A 129 4.31 3.60 -14.74
C GLN A 129 5.70 4.17 -14.45
N TYR A 130 5.94 4.55 -13.20
CA TYR A 130 7.25 4.91 -12.70
C TYR A 130 7.49 4.26 -11.34
N LEU A 131 8.67 3.74 -11.16
CA LEU A 131 9.17 3.23 -9.89
C LEU A 131 10.38 4.07 -9.52
N SER A 132 10.43 4.59 -8.31
CA SER A 132 11.60 5.32 -7.81
C SER A 132 12.86 4.43 -7.82
N VAL A 133 14.02 5.06 -7.72
CA VAL A 133 15.29 4.32 -7.62
C VAL A 133 15.27 3.40 -6.40
N HIS A 134 14.76 3.88 -5.27
CA HIS A 134 14.63 3.09 -4.04
C HIS A 134 13.71 1.87 -4.24
N ALA A 135 12.52 2.06 -4.82
CA ALA A 135 11.61 0.96 -5.13
C ALA A 135 12.24 -0.09 -6.06
N LYS A 136 13.03 0.34 -7.06
CA LYS A 136 13.78 -0.57 -7.94
C LYS A 136 14.85 -1.35 -7.18
N MET A 137 15.57 -0.71 -6.25
CA MET A 137 16.58 -1.37 -5.42
C MET A 137 15.96 -2.45 -4.53
N ILE A 138 14.79 -2.18 -3.93
CA ILE A 138 14.04 -3.17 -3.13
C ILE A 138 13.66 -4.38 -4.01
N LEU A 139 13.21 -4.16 -5.25
CA LEU A 139 12.88 -5.24 -6.19
C LEU A 139 14.09 -6.09 -6.58
N GLN A 140 15.25 -5.45 -6.78
CA GLN A 140 16.49 -6.12 -7.20
C GLN A 140 17.16 -6.88 -6.06
N ASN A 141 16.89 -6.50 -4.82
CA ASN A 141 17.48 -7.11 -3.64
C ASN A 141 16.87 -8.49 -3.36
N ARG A 142 17.39 -9.53 -4.07
CA ARG A 142 16.94 -10.92 -3.93
C ARG A 142 17.37 -11.60 -2.62
N LYS A 143 18.24 -10.96 -1.81
CA LYS A 143 18.86 -11.60 -0.64
C LYS A 143 17.92 -11.79 0.57
N GLY A 144 16.69 -11.30 0.53
CA GLY A 144 15.72 -11.46 1.64
C GLY A 144 14.51 -12.33 1.34
N PHE A 145 14.30 -12.73 0.09
CA PHE A 145 13.13 -13.52 -0.27
C PHE A 145 13.53 -14.65 -1.22
N GLN A 146 13.75 -15.82 -0.63
CA GLN A 146 13.53 -17.07 -1.36
C GLN A 146 12.11 -16.99 -1.97
N ASP A 147 11.88 -17.68 -3.10
CA ASP A 147 10.53 -17.95 -3.64
C ASP A 147 9.75 -18.81 -2.62
N ASN A 148 9.42 -18.18 -1.50
CA ASN A 148 8.63 -18.85 -0.49
C ASN A 148 7.19 -18.93 -1.01
N PRO A 149 6.58 -20.10 -0.95
CA PRO A 149 5.20 -20.25 -1.40
C PRO A 149 4.30 -19.25 -0.65
N PRO A 150 3.26 -18.73 -1.28
CA PRO A 150 2.35 -17.78 -0.65
C PRO A 150 1.79 -18.35 0.65
N LEU A 151 1.44 -17.47 1.58
CA LEU A 151 0.75 -17.89 2.78
C LEU A 151 -0.59 -18.54 2.40
N THR A 152 -0.89 -19.68 3.00
CA THR A 152 -2.22 -20.28 2.87
C THR A 152 -3.26 -19.43 3.59
N PRO A 153 -4.57 -19.56 3.29
CA PRO A 153 -5.63 -18.83 4.00
C PRO A 153 -5.53 -18.98 5.53
N THR A 154 -5.25 -20.17 6.03
CA THR A 154 -5.04 -20.42 7.47
C THR A 154 -3.83 -19.68 8.02
N GLU A 155 -2.73 -19.64 7.28
CA GLU A 155 -1.52 -18.90 7.70
C GLU A 155 -1.75 -17.38 7.71
N VAL A 156 -2.52 -16.84 6.78
CA VAL A 156 -2.93 -15.43 6.77
C VAL A 156 -3.72 -15.09 8.04
N GLU A 157 -4.67 -15.91 8.40
CA GLU A 157 -5.49 -15.71 9.60
C GLU A 157 -4.68 -15.85 10.89
N VAL A 158 -3.74 -16.80 10.95
CA VAL A 158 -2.83 -16.93 12.10
C VAL A 158 -1.89 -15.72 12.17
N LEU A 159 -1.39 -15.23 11.03
CA LEU A 159 -0.56 -14.02 10.97
C LEU A 159 -1.34 -12.79 11.46
N LYS A 160 -2.61 -12.65 11.10
CA LYS A 160 -3.51 -11.60 11.61
C LYS A 160 -3.60 -11.65 13.14
N SER A 161 -3.81 -12.84 13.70
CA SER A 161 -3.87 -13.02 15.16
C SER A 161 -2.53 -12.68 15.85
N ILE A 162 -1.39 -13.02 15.22
CA ILE A 162 -0.06 -12.63 15.70
C ILE A 162 0.09 -11.11 15.73
N ALA A 163 -0.31 -10.45 14.66
CA ALA A 163 -0.23 -9.00 14.54
C ALA A 163 -1.14 -8.26 15.54
N GLN A 164 -2.24 -8.88 15.94
CA GLN A 164 -3.11 -8.41 17.03
C GLN A 164 -2.56 -8.71 18.45
N GLY A 165 -1.34 -9.22 18.56
CA GLY A 165 -0.72 -9.51 19.85
C GLY A 165 -1.24 -10.75 20.59
N LYS A 166 -2.06 -11.58 19.94
CA LYS A 166 -2.64 -12.77 20.57
C LYS A 166 -1.58 -13.81 20.86
N SER A 167 -1.65 -14.43 22.06
CA SER A 167 -0.79 -15.56 22.42
C SER A 167 -1.11 -16.80 21.57
N SER A 168 -0.15 -17.72 21.46
CA SER A 168 -0.38 -18.99 20.76
C SER A 168 -1.50 -19.81 21.39
N GLN A 169 -1.68 -19.70 22.71
CA GLN A 169 -2.80 -20.35 23.41
C GLN A 169 -4.15 -19.72 22.98
N ALA A 170 -4.26 -18.39 23.00
CA ALA A 170 -5.49 -17.72 22.60
C ALA A 170 -5.90 -18.04 21.16
N VAL A 171 -4.93 -18.09 20.25
CA VAL A 171 -5.17 -18.47 18.84
C VAL A 171 -5.59 -19.94 18.71
N ALA A 172 -5.01 -20.82 19.52
CA ALA A 172 -5.35 -22.24 19.54
C ALA A 172 -6.80 -22.44 20.02
N ASP A 173 -7.18 -21.76 21.09
CA ASP A 173 -8.54 -21.82 21.66
C ASP A 173 -9.59 -21.28 20.68
N GLU A 174 -9.34 -20.12 20.06
CA GLU A 174 -10.23 -19.52 19.05
C GLU A 174 -10.47 -20.42 17.82
N ARG A 175 -9.48 -21.24 17.48
CA ARG A 175 -9.52 -22.06 16.26
C ARG A 175 -9.79 -23.54 16.52
N ASN A 176 -9.98 -23.93 17.77
CA ASN A 176 -10.11 -25.32 18.16
C ASN A 176 -8.93 -26.19 17.67
N LEU A 177 -7.72 -25.66 17.78
CA LEU A 177 -6.47 -26.32 17.40
C LEU A 177 -5.57 -26.50 18.62
N SER A 178 -4.56 -27.39 18.51
CA SER A 178 -3.56 -27.49 19.55
C SER A 178 -2.56 -26.34 19.49
N VAL A 179 -1.99 -25.94 20.64
CA VAL A 179 -0.91 -24.94 20.71
C VAL A 179 0.28 -25.36 19.85
N HIS A 180 0.56 -26.66 19.78
CA HIS A 180 1.61 -27.22 18.94
C HIS A 180 1.34 -26.97 17.45
N THR A 181 0.09 -27.10 17.00
CA THR A 181 -0.33 -26.80 15.63
C THR A 181 -0.12 -25.32 15.32
N ILE A 182 -0.50 -24.43 16.24
CA ILE A 182 -0.27 -22.99 16.08
C ILE A 182 1.23 -22.66 16.05
N ALA A 183 2.04 -23.28 16.92
CA ALA A 183 3.50 -23.10 16.88
C ALA A 183 4.10 -23.51 15.53
N THR A 184 3.60 -24.61 14.93
CA THR A 184 3.99 -25.06 13.60
C THR A 184 3.59 -24.05 12.52
N HIS A 185 2.36 -23.53 12.56
CA HIS A 185 1.92 -22.46 11.65
C HIS A 185 2.81 -21.22 11.79
N ARG A 186 3.10 -20.74 13.01
CA ARG A 186 4.00 -19.60 13.26
C ARG A 186 5.38 -19.81 12.65
N LYS A 187 5.99 -20.98 12.86
CA LYS A 187 7.29 -21.34 12.27
C LYS A 187 7.25 -21.30 10.75
N ASN A 188 6.22 -21.86 10.14
CA ASN A 188 6.06 -21.87 8.69
C ASN A 188 5.81 -20.45 8.13
N ILE A 189 4.97 -19.65 8.80
CA ILE A 189 4.72 -18.25 8.45
C ILE A 189 6.05 -17.49 8.49
N PHE A 190 6.77 -17.51 9.61
CA PHE A 190 8.03 -16.78 9.78
C PHE A 190 9.04 -17.13 8.69
N ARG A 191 9.17 -18.43 8.39
CA ARG A 191 10.01 -18.89 7.29
C ARG A 191 9.56 -18.37 5.93
N LYS A 192 8.24 -18.41 5.66
CA LYS A 192 7.66 -17.96 4.37
C LYS A 192 7.76 -16.46 4.15
N ILE A 193 7.66 -15.65 5.22
CA ILE A 193 7.75 -14.19 5.13
C ILE A 193 9.15 -13.65 5.43
N GLY A 194 10.10 -14.54 5.80
CA GLY A 194 11.50 -14.17 6.00
C GLY A 194 11.76 -13.36 7.27
N VAL A 195 10.98 -13.60 8.35
CA VAL A 195 11.12 -12.87 9.64
C VAL A 195 11.52 -13.83 10.77
N ASN A 196 12.04 -13.29 11.86
CA ASN A 196 12.58 -14.07 12.97
C ASN A 196 11.75 -13.98 14.25
N ASN A 197 10.82 -13.03 14.36
CA ASN A 197 10.04 -12.80 15.57
C ASN A 197 8.65 -12.26 15.27
N ALA A 198 7.79 -12.22 16.32
CA ALA A 198 6.41 -11.80 16.19
C ALA A 198 6.26 -10.30 15.84
N VAL A 199 7.20 -9.45 16.29
CA VAL A 199 7.17 -8.01 16.01
C VAL A 199 7.43 -7.75 14.52
N GLU A 200 8.42 -8.43 13.94
CA GLU A 200 8.67 -8.37 12.50
C GLU A 200 7.49 -8.94 11.70
N ALA A 201 6.89 -10.04 12.16
CA ALA A 201 5.71 -10.61 11.52
C ALA A 201 4.51 -9.67 11.56
N ALA A 202 4.31 -8.95 12.66
CA ALA A 202 3.25 -7.96 12.79
C ALA A 202 3.50 -6.75 11.88
N LYS A 203 4.73 -6.23 11.82
CA LYS A 203 5.10 -5.20 10.84
C LYS A 203 4.83 -5.64 9.41
N TYR A 204 5.21 -6.86 9.08
CA TYR A 204 4.94 -7.44 7.76
C TYR A 204 3.43 -7.49 7.46
N ALA A 205 2.61 -7.92 8.43
CA ALA A 205 1.15 -7.99 8.27
C ALA A 205 0.52 -6.61 8.01
N VAL A 206 1.03 -5.55 8.66
CA VAL A 206 0.63 -4.17 8.40
C VAL A 206 1.08 -3.72 7.01
N GLN A 207 2.34 -3.96 6.64
CA GLN A 207 2.91 -3.57 5.35
C GLN A 207 2.20 -4.20 4.15
N ILE A 208 1.70 -5.42 4.29
CA ILE A 208 0.92 -6.08 3.23
C ILE A 208 -0.60 -5.90 3.41
N GLY A 209 -1.02 -5.09 4.40
CA GLY A 209 -2.41 -4.73 4.64
C GLY A 209 -3.31 -5.86 5.14
N ILE A 210 -2.74 -6.88 5.79
CA ILE A 210 -3.52 -7.93 6.50
C ILE A 210 -4.14 -7.36 7.78
N VAL A 211 -3.49 -6.38 8.40
CA VAL A 211 -3.93 -5.71 9.64
C VAL A 211 -3.76 -4.21 9.47
N ASN A 212 -4.74 -3.42 9.93
CA ASN A 212 -4.65 -1.97 9.94
C ASN A 212 -3.72 -1.47 11.05
N VAL A 213 -3.09 -0.30 10.85
CA VAL A 213 -2.21 0.31 11.84
C VAL A 213 -2.92 0.53 13.18
N THR A 214 -4.21 0.86 13.15
CA THR A 214 -5.06 1.03 14.33
C THR A 214 -5.29 -0.26 15.12
N GLU A 215 -5.24 -1.42 14.48
CA GLU A 215 -5.39 -2.73 15.11
C GLU A 215 -4.07 -3.25 15.72
N TYR A 216 -2.95 -2.60 15.40
CA TYR A 216 -1.62 -2.99 15.87
C TYR A 216 -1.28 -2.46 17.27
N TYR A 217 -1.93 -1.38 17.73
CA TYR A 217 -1.65 -0.67 18.98
C TYR A 217 -2.63 -0.97 20.12
N ILE A 218 -3.29 -2.12 20.13
CA ILE A 218 -4.17 -2.54 21.25
C ILE A 218 -3.42 -3.45 22.23
#